data_1f4890520c190276135921ecfcf61e6d
#
_entry.id   1f4890520c190276135921ecfcf61e6d
#
_cell.length_a   1.000
_cell.length_b   1.000
_cell.length_c   1.000
_cell.angle_alpha   90.00
_cell.angle_beta   90.00
_cell.angle_gamma   90.00
#
_symmetry.space_group_name_H-M   'P 1'
#
loop_
_entity.id
_entity.type
_entity.pdbx_description
1 polymer ?
#
loop_
_entity_poly.entity_id
_entity_poly.type
_entity_poly.pdbx_seq_one_letter_code
_entity_poly.pdbx_strand_id
1 'polypeptide(L)'
;MRITFLGTGSAMPTGSRFQTGIVVEDDDRRVLVDCGSGVLHRLQQSGVGYENISTVLLTHHHVDHVSDLMALLKARWLAGEEQLEVVGPTGTKALLDGLLSVHDYLDGRVDLQVREVTAGEEFSVAGFNVEGFETRHSMQCLAYRFEDKFTFSGDSEAFEGLANFADGSDVLVHDCSFPDEVDVANHPTPSQLGDALSGTDIGRVYLTHLYPHTDGKHEAMLNSIAEHYDGDVGFAEDLLSVEP
;
A
#
# COMPACT_ATOMS: atom_id res chain seq x y z
N MET A 1 -13.64 -7.28 -7.86
CA MET A 1 -12.30 -7.00 -7.24
C MET A 1 -12.41 -7.23 -5.75
N ARG A 2 -11.39 -7.78 -5.09
CA ARG A 2 -11.32 -7.91 -3.62
C ARG A 2 -9.99 -7.34 -3.16
N ILE A 3 -10.03 -6.59 -2.07
CA ILE A 3 -8.86 -5.95 -1.44
C ILE A 3 -8.70 -6.58 -0.06
N THR A 4 -7.54 -7.17 0.23
CA THR A 4 -7.24 -7.77 1.54
C THR A 4 -6.06 -7.04 2.17
N PHE A 5 -6.27 -6.45 3.35
CA PHE A 5 -5.23 -5.79 4.11
C PHE A 5 -4.37 -6.81 4.84
N LEU A 6 -3.10 -6.89 4.52
CA LEU A 6 -2.15 -7.78 5.20
C LEU A 6 -1.44 -7.07 6.36
N GLY A 7 -1.23 -5.77 6.21
CA GLY A 7 -0.66 -4.92 7.23
C GLY A 7 -1.13 -3.49 7.08
N THR A 8 -1.53 -2.88 8.19
CA THR A 8 -2.16 -1.56 8.28
C THR A 8 -1.43 -0.62 9.24
N GLY A 9 -0.30 -1.07 9.77
CA GLY A 9 0.61 -0.31 10.60
C GLY A 9 1.74 0.32 9.80
N SER A 10 2.50 1.16 10.47
CA SER A 10 3.61 1.97 9.97
C SER A 10 4.98 1.38 10.36
N ALA A 11 6.04 2.17 10.16
CA ALA A 11 7.40 1.82 10.57
C ALA A 11 7.55 1.52 12.08
N MET A 12 6.70 2.12 12.94
CA MET A 12 6.71 1.87 14.38
C MET A 12 5.71 0.76 14.75
N PRO A 13 6.16 -0.39 15.30
CA PRO A 13 5.27 -1.48 15.62
C PRO A 13 4.30 -1.14 16.76
N THR A 14 3.02 -1.49 16.58
CA THR A 14 1.97 -1.36 17.62
C THR A 14 1.76 -2.63 18.42
N GLY A 15 2.30 -3.77 17.97
CA GLY A 15 2.05 -5.09 18.53
C GLY A 15 0.78 -5.77 18.03
N SER A 16 -0.10 -5.07 17.33
CA SER A 16 -1.37 -5.59 16.75
C SER A 16 -1.44 -5.50 15.23
N ARG A 17 -0.72 -4.55 14.62
CA ARG A 17 -0.68 -4.31 13.18
C ARG A 17 0.70 -4.66 12.62
N PHE A 18 0.74 -5.34 11.49
CA PHE A 18 1.94 -5.48 10.69
C PHE A 18 2.13 -4.27 9.77
N GLN A 19 3.32 -4.16 9.18
CA GLN A 19 3.67 -3.07 8.28
C GLN A 19 2.95 -3.20 6.94
N THR A 20 3.00 -2.18 6.13
CA THR A 20 2.16 -2.00 4.94
C THR A 20 2.24 -3.16 3.95
N GLY A 21 1.07 -3.67 3.59
CA GLY A 21 0.88 -4.64 2.51
C GLY A 21 -0.59 -4.91 2.24
N ILE A 22 -0.95 -4.93 0.95
CA ILE A 22 -2.33 -5.13 0.49
C ILE A 22 -2.31 -6.12 -0.67
N VAL A 23 -3.21 -7.12 -0.67
CA VAL A 23 -3.46 -7.93 -1.86
C VAL A 23 -4.69 -7.40 -2.59
N VAL A 24 -4.55 -7.16 -3.89
CA VAL A 24 -5.65 -6.86 -4.80
C VAL A 24 -5.88 -8.09 -5.67
N GLU A 25 -7.10 -8.61 -5.68
CA GLU A 25 -7.49 -9.82 -6.41
C GLU A 25 -8.76 -9.58 -7.22
N ASP A 26 -8.81 -10.17 -8.41
CA ASP A 26 -10.03 -10.23 -9.22
C ASP A 26 -9.95 -11.46 -10.14
N ASP A 27 -10.81 -12.44 -9.93
CA ASP A 27 -10.73 -13.76 -10.53
C ASP A 27 -9.34 -14.39 -10.34
N ASP A 28 -8.62 -14.63 -11.44
CA ASP A 28 -7.26 -15.20 -11.43
C ASP A 28 -6.14 -14.14 -11.35
N ARG A 29 -6.50 -12.84 -11.42
CA ARG A 29 -5.54 -11.72 -11.32
C ARG A 29 -5.22 -11.44 -9.86
N ARG A 30 -3.95 -11.26 -9.56
CA ARG A 30 -3.51 -10.98 -8.19
C ARG A 30 -2.22 -10.17 -8.18
N VAL A 31 -2.18 -9.13 -7.35
CA VAL A 31 -0.98 -8.32 -7.10
C VAL A 31 -0.86 -8.02 -5.61
N LEU A 32 0.36 -8.12 -5.09
CA LEU A 32 0.71 -7.63 -3.77
C LEU A 32 1.18 -6.19 -3.90
N VAL A 33 0.52 -5.25 -3.23
CA VAL A 33 0.95 -3.85 -3.14
C VAL A 33 1.66 -3.65 -1.83
N ASP A 34 2.93 -3.31 -1.89
CA ASP A 34 3.90 -3.25 -0.80
C ASP A 34 4.12 -4.59 -0.06
N CYS A 35 5.28 -4.72 0.55
CA CYS A 35 5.74 -5.95 1.19
C CYS A 35 6.53 -5.63 2.47
N GLY A 36 5.88 -4.94 3.41
CA GLY A 36 6.42 -4.58 4.70
C GLY A 36 6.56 -5.77 5.65
N SER A 37 7.13 -5.52 6.83
CA SER A 37 7.40 -6.60 7.81
C SER A 37 6.13 -7.26 8.31
N GLY A 38 6.10 -8.61 8.22
CA GLY A 38 4.98 -9.48 8.59
C GLY A 38 3.99 -9.75 7.47
N VAL A 39 4.12 -9.09 6.32
CA VAL A 39 3.26 -9.31 5.14
C VAL A 39 3.36 -10.75 4.65
N LEU A 40 4.55 -11.33 4.61
CA LEU A 40 4.73 -12.74 4.23
C LEU A 40 3.95 -13.67 5.16
N HIS A 41 3.96 -13.41 6.47
CA HIS A 41 3.20 -14.19 7.44
C HIS A 41 1.68 -14.02 7.25
N ARG A 42 1.22 -12.80 7.01
CA ARG A 42 -0.19 -12.48 6.75
C ARG A 42 -0.71 -13.07 5.44
N LEU A 43 0.11 -13.16 4.40
CA LEU A 43 -0.25 -13.88 3.16
C LEU A 43 -0.67 -15.32 3.45
N GLN A 44 0.04 -16.01 4.33
CA GLN A 44 -0.32 -17.37 4.72
C GLN A 44 -1.59 -17.41 5.57
N GLN A 45 -1.76 -16.45 6.49
CA GLN A 45 -2.95 -16.38 7.35
C GLN A 45 -4.23 -15.99 6.59
N SER A 46 -4.12 -15.14 5.56
CA SER A 46 -5.27 -14.72 4.74
C SER A 46 -5.83 -15.84 3.86
N GLY A 47 -5.10 -16.94 3.71
CA GLY A 47 -5.45 -18.01 2.78
C GLY A 47 -5.06 -17.74 1.32
N VAL A 48 -4.51 -16.56 1.01
CA VAL A 48 -3.96 -16.25 -0.33
C VAL A 48 -2.74 -17.12 -0.62
N GLY A 49 -1.82 -17.22 0.37
CA GLY A 49 -0.55 -17.92 0.22
C GLY A 49 0.48 -17.14 -0.60
N TYR A 50 1.73 -17.20 -0.19
CA TYR A 50 2.84 -16.51 -0.89
C TYR A 50 3.18 -17.16 -2.23
N GLU A 51 2.84 -18.43 -2.42
CA GLU A 51 3.01 -19.17 -3.67
C GLU A 51 2.19 -18.54 -4.80
N ASN A 52 1.07 -17.94 -4.47
CA ASN A 52 0.15 -17.32 -5.43
C ASN A 52 0.47 -15.86 -5.75
N ILE A 53 1.55 -15.30 -5.18
CA ILE A 53 1.99 -13.92 -5.45
C ILE A 53 3.12 -13.95 -6.47
N SER A 54 2.82 -13.76 -7.74
CA SER A 54 3.81 -13.66 -8.81
C SER A 54 4.20 -12.23 -9.16
N THR A 55 3.51 -11.23 -8.58
CA THR A 55 3.77 -9.82 -8.86
C THR A 55 3.65 -8.98 -7.59
N VAL A 56 4.65 -8.12 -7.35
CA VAL A 56 4.67 -7.11 -6.28
C VAL A 56 4.71 -5.73 -6.93
N LEU A 57 3.84 -4.83 -6.48
CA LEU A 57 3.81 -3.42 -6.88
C LEU A 57 4.22 -2.57 -5.67
N LEU A 58 5.33 -1.87 -5.75
CA LEU A 58 5.83 -1.02 -4.67
C LEU A 58 5.39 0.41 -4.84
N THR A 59 4.89 1.04 -3.77
CA THR A 59 4.60 2.48 -3.75
C THR A 59 5.89 3.28 -3.65
N HIS A 60 6.80 2.86 -2.79
CA HIS A 60 8.11 3.47 -2.56
C HIS A 60 9.07 2.52 -1.83
N HIS A 61 10.23 3.00 -1.39
CA HIS A 61 11.31 2.15 -0.91
C HIS A 61 11.62 2.29 0.59
N HIS A 62 10.75 2.87 1.41
CA HIS A 62 10.92 2.81 2.87
C HIS A 62 10.88 1.37 3.36
N VAL A 63 11.61 1.10 4.43
CA VAL A 63 11.82 -0.28 4.94
C VAL A 63 10.51 -0.97 5.30
N ASP A 64 9.55 -0.24 5.84
CA ASP A 64 8.23 -0.73 6.23
C ASP A 64 7.30 -1.05 5.04
N HIS A 65 7.74 -0.80 3.82
CA HIS A 65 7.07 -1.19 2.58
C HIS A 65 7.80 -2.30 1.80
N VAL A 66 9.04 -2.63 2.18
CA VAL A 66 9.87 -3.58 1.40
C VAL A 66 10.59 -4.65 2.24
N SER A 67 10.48 -4.62 3.58
CA SER A 67 11.31 -5.44 4.47
C SER A 67 11.11 -6.95 4.30
N ASP A 68 9.92 -7.45 3.94
CA ASP A 68 9.68 -8.87 3.69
C ASP A 68 9.98 -9.30 2.23
N LEU A 69 10.38 -8.38 1.33
CA LEU A 69 10.55 -8.68 -0.09
C LEU A 69 11.59 -9.78 -0.35
N MET A 70 12.74 -9.73 0.34
CA MET A 70 13.75 -10.79 0.22
C MET A 70 13.30 -12.11 0.85
N ALA A 71 12.52 -12.04 1.92
CA ALA A 71 11.93 -13.22 2.55
C ALA A 71 10.87 -13.86 1.63
N LEU A 72 10.05 -13.05 0.95
CA LEU A 72 9.09 -13.50 -0.06
C LEU A 72 9.81 -14.19 -1.23
N LEU A 73 10.85 -13.57 -1.78
CA LEU A 73 11.65 -14.17 -2.86
C LEU A 73 12.21 -15.52 -2.46
N LYS A 74 12.77 -15.64 -1.25
CA LYS A 74 13.29 -16.89 -0.74
C LYS A 74 12.21 -17.95 -0.53
N ALA A 75 11.06 -17.56 0.03
CA ALA A 75 9.96 -18.48 0.28
C ALA A 75 9.43 -19.07 -1.04
N ARG A 76 9.25 -18.23 -2.07
CA ARG A 76 8.84 -18.65 -3.42
C ARG A 76 9.84 -19.59 -4.04
N TRP A 77 11.13 -19.28 -4.00
CA TRP A 77 12.17 -20.20 -4.46
C TRP A 77 12.08 -21.57 -3.80
N LEU A 78 11.92 -21.61 -2.46
CA LEU A 78 11.83 -22.87 -1.71
C LEU A 78 10.53 -23.64 -2.01
N ALA A 79 9.47 -22.95 -2.39
CA ALA A 79 8.22 -23.56 -2.85
C ALA A 79 8.27 -24.08 -4.30
N GLY A 80 9.35 -23.77 -5.03
CA GLY A 80 9.50 -24.16 -6.44
C GLY A 80 8.86 -23.18 -7.43
N GLU A 81 8.53 -21.97 -6.97
CA GLU A 81 7.99 -20.92 -7.82
C GLU A 81 9.12 -20.24 -8.61
N GLU A 82 8.98 -20.22 -9.94
CA GLU A 82 10.08 -19.88 -10.83
C GLU A 82 10.17 -18.40 -11.18
N GLN A 83 9.08 -17.62 -10.99
CA GLN A 83 8.99 -16.23 -11.46
C GLN A 83 8.49 -15.28 -10.38
N LEU A 84 9.04 -14.04 -10.37
CA LEU A 84 8.52 -12.91 -9.61
C LEU A 84 8.74 -11.63 -10.41
N GLU A 85 7.67 -10.87 -10.66
CA GLU A 85 7.77 -9.50 -11.17
C GLU A 85 7.70 -8.52 -9.99
N VAL A 86 8.62 -7.54 -9.96
CA VAL A 86 8.55 -6.40 -9.04
C VAL A 86 8.44 -5.13 -9.87
N VAL A 87 7.34 -4.42 -9.66
CA VAL A 87 7.04 -3.13 -10.31
C VAL A 87 7.09 -2.04 -9.24
N GLY A 88 7.65 -0.87 -9.55
CA GLY A 88 7.69 0.23 -8.59
C GLY A 88 8.29 1.51 -9.17
N PRO A 89 8.44 2.57 -8.37
CA PRO A 89 8.99 3.83 -8.85
C PRO A 89 10.46 3.70 -9.25
N THR A 90 10.99 4.75 -9.89
CA THR A 90 12.42 4.84 -10.23
C THR A 90 13.31 4.54 -9.01
N GLY A 91 14.30 3.68 -9.19
CA GLY A 91 15.20 3.19 -8.14
C GLY A 91 14.84 1.78 -7.61
N THR A 92 13.70 1.21 -8.00
CA THR A 92 13.30 -0.16 -7.61
C THR A 92 14.33 -1.20 -8.06
N LYS A 93 14.86 -1.05 -9.28
CA LYS A 93 15.93 -1.93 -9.75
C LYS A 93 17.19 -1.79 -8.90
N ALA A 94 17.60 -0.58 -8.58
CA ALA A 94 18.78 -0.34 -7.76
C ALA A 94 18.64 -0.88 -6.33
N LEU A 95 17.44 -0.77 -5.74
CA LEU A 95 17.11 -1.38 -4.45
C LEU A 95 17.31 -2.90 -4.50
N LEU A 96 16.71 -3.58 -5.48
CA LEU A 96 16.80 -5.03 -5.61
C LEU A 96 18.21 -5.52 -5.91
N ASP A 97 18.94 -4.86 -6.81
CA ASP A 97 20.36 -5.15 -7.09
C ASP A 97 21.20 -5.01 -5.79
N GLY A 98 20.95 -4.00 -4.99
CA GLY A 98 21.62 -3.77 -3.70
C GLY A 98 21.30 -4.89 -2.69
N LEU A 99 20.03 -5.25 -2.53
CA LEU A 99 19.61 -6.31 -1.62
C LEU A 99 20.17 -7.69 -2.05
N LEU A 100 20.14 -8.00 -3.34
CA LEU A 100 20.71 -9.25 -3.88
C LEU A 100 22.23 -9.27 -3.76
N SER A 101 22.92 -8.15 -3.83
CA SER A 101 24.38 -8.09 -3.63
C SER A 101 24.81 -8.51 -2.22
N VAL A 102 23.92 -8.29 -1.22
CA VAL A 102 24.12 -8.73 0.18
C VAL A 102 23.66 -10.18 0.36
N HIS A 103 22.64 -10.60 -0.36
CA HIS A 103 22.04 -11.93 -0.31
C HIS A 103 22.31 -12.71 -1.60
N ASP A 104 23.58 -12.73 -2.05
CA ASP A 104 24.03 -13.29 -3.33
C ASP A 104 23.59 -14.73 -3.58
N TYR A 105 23.37 -15.51 -2.53
CA TYR A 105 22.85 -16.88 -2.64
C TYR A 105 21.42 -16.96 -3.22
N LEU A 106 20.68 -15.84 -3.26
CA LEU A 106 19.34 -15.75 -3.88
C LEU A 106 19.42 -15.38 -5.37
N ASP A 107 20.53 -14.84 -5.82
CA ASP A 107 20.69 -14.40 -7.21
C ASP A 107 20.49 -15.56 -8.18
N GLY A 108 19.65 -15.38 -9.19
CA GLY A 108 19.30 -16.38 -10.19
C GLY A 108 18.49 -17.58 -9.67
N ARG A 109 17.97 -17.54 -8.43
CA ARG A 109 17.11 -18.61 -7.88
C ARG A 109 15.67 -18.52 -8.33
N VAL A 110 15.20 -17.33 -8.62
CA VAL A 110 13.89 -17.02 -9.22
C VAL A 110 14.16 -16.11 -10.42
N ASP A 111 13.44 -16.28 -11.50
CA ASP A 111 13.45 -15.34 -12.62
C ASP A 111 12.78 -14.04 -12.15
N LEU A 112 13.61 -13.12 -11.65
CA LEU A 112 13.18 -11.84 -11.10
C LEU A 112 13.14 -10.78 -12.21
N GLN A 113 11.94 -10.37 -12.57
CA GLN A 113 11.71 -9.27 -13.51
C GLN A 113 11.47 -7.98 -12.74
N VAL A 114 12.17 -6.91 -13.10
CA VAL A 114 12.01 -5.60 -12.45
C VAL A 114 11.60 -4.57 -13.48
N ARG A 115 10.50 -3.88 -13.20
CA ARG A 115 9.99 -2.81 -14.05
C ARG A 115 9.76 -1.54 -13.24
N GLU A 116 10.29 -0.42 -13.73
CA GLU A 116 10.08 0.89 -13.13
C GLU A 116 8.97 1.63 -13.85
N VAL A 117 8.13 2.34 -13.09
CA VAL A 117 7.00 3.14 -13.56
C VAL A 117 7.09 4.56 -13.00
N THR A 118 6.41 5.49 -13.65
CA THR A 118 6.42 6.91 -13.28
C THR A 118 5.02 7.47 -13.10
N ALA A 119 4.91 8.59 -12.39
CA ALA A 119 3.64 9.30 -12.23
C ALA A 119 3.06 9.75 -13.59
N GLY A 120 1.73 9.68 -13.73
CA GLY A 120 1.00 9.96 -14.96
C GLY A 120 1.07 8.85 -16.01
N GLU A 121 1.68 7.71 -15.69
CA GLU A 121 1.74 6.55 -16.55
C GLU A 121 0.55 5.61 -16.25
N GLU A 122 -0.17 5.22 -17.32
CA GLU A 122 -1.08 4.09 -17.31
C GLU A 122 -0.32 2.83 -17.73
N PHE A 123 -0.40 1.78 -16.95
CA PHE A 123 0.30 0.52 -17.22
C PHE A 123 -0.53 -0.69 -16.79
N SER A 124 -0.19 -1.87 -17.33
CA SER A 124 -0.78 -3.11 -16.85
C SER A 124 0.16 -3.79 -15.86
N VAL A 125 -0.38 -4.28 -14.74
CA VAL A 125 0.35 -5.08 -13.74
C VAL A 125 -0.52 -6.25 -13.28
N ALA A 126 -0.02 -7.47 -13.35
CA ALA A 126 -0.78 -8.70 -13.06
C ALA A 126 -2.15 -8.75 -13.78
N GLY A 127 -2.29 -8.13 -14.97
CA GLY A 127 -3.52 -8.04 -15.73
C GLY A 127 -4.50 -6.95 -15.30
N PHE A 128 -4.20 -6.16 -14.26
CA PHE A 128 -4.94 -4.94 -13.91
C PHE A 128 -4.45 -3.75 -14.72
N ASN A 129 -5.36 -2.86 -15.11
CA ASN A 129 -4.99 -1.52 -15.58
C ASN A 129 -4.79 -0.63 -14.36
N VAL A 130 -3.62 0.00 -14.27
CA VAL A 130 -3.23 0.83 -13.14
C VAL A 130 -2.70 2.16 -13.63
N GLU A 131 -3.10 3.24 -12.97
CA GLU A 131 -2.53 4.56 -13.14
C GLU A 131 -1.69 4.93 -11.92
N GLY A 132 -0.49 5.49 -12.13
CA GLY A 132 0.39 6.00 -11.08
C GLY A 132 0.26 7.51 -10.90
N PHE A 133 0.22 7.98 -9.65
CA PHE A 133 0.18 9.39 -9.30
C PHE A 133 1.25 9.74 -8.26
N GLU A 134 1.98 10.85 -8.44
CA GLU A 134 3.03 11.25 -7.50
C GLU A 134 2.43 11.82 -6.22
N THR A 135 2.85 11.29 -5.08
CA THR A 135 2.40 11.72 -3.75
C THR A 135 3.32 12.79 -3.17
N ARG A 136 2.93 13.36 -2.03
CA ARG A 136 3.77 14.28 -1.25
C ARG A 136 4.37 13.53 -0.07
N HIS A 137 5.58 13.04 -0.27
CA HIS A 137 6.29 12.26 0.73
C HIS A 137 7.78 12.60 0.76
N SER A 138 8.53 12.11 1.76
CA SER A 138 9.96 12.38 1.97
C SER A 138 10.87 11.80 0.88
N MET A 139 10.37 10.83 0.12
CA MET A 139 11.01 10.26 -1.07
C MET A 139 9.97 10.06 -2.17
N GLN A 140 10.41 9.72 -3.39
CA GLN A 140 9.50 9.40 -4.48
C GLN A 140 8.56 8.27 -4.06
N CYS A 141 7.28 8.56 -4.00
CA CYS A 141 6.22 7.64 -3.69
C CYS A 141 5.08 7.80 -4.71
N LEU A 142 4.47 6.69 -5.11
CA LEU A 142 3.37 6.66 -6.06
C LEU A 142 2.11 6.11 -5.39
N ALA A 143 1.01 6.86 -5.51
CA ALA A 143 -0.33 6.32 -5.36
C ALA A 143 -0.70 5.53 -6.61
N TYR A 144 -1.58 4.55 -6.45
CA TYR A 144 -2.05 3.71 -7.55
C TYR A 144 -3.56 3.62 -7.59
N ARG A 145 -4.14 3.82 -8.78
CA ARG A 145 -5.55 3.66 -9.06
C ARG A 145 -5.76 2.46 -9.98
N PHE A 146 -6.56 1.48 -9.51
CA PHE A 146 -6.86 0.23 -10.19
C PHE A 146 -8.24 0.29 -10.83
N GLU A 147 -8.31 0.25 -12.17
CA GLU A 147 -9.54 0.10 -12.95
C GLU A 147 -10.68 1.05 -12.54
N ASP A 148 -10.33 2.28 -12.12
CA ASP A 148 -11.27 3.31 -11.60
C ASP A 148 -12.12 2.88 -10.39
N LYS A 149 -11.77 1.76 -9.74
CA LYS A 149 -12.50 1.20 -8.60
C LYS A 149 -11.80 1.35 -7.28
N PHE A 150 -10.50 1.17 -7.28
CA PHE A 150 -9.71 1.17 -6.07
C PHE A 150 -8.51 2.11 -6.19
N THR A 151 -8.34 3.01 -5.23
CA THR A 151 -7.14 3.85 -5.11
C THR A 151 -6.43 3.58 -3.79
N PHE A 152 -5.11 3.38 -3.86
CA PHE A 152 -4.22 3.33 -2.70
C PHE A 152 -3.25 4.51 -2.74
N SER A 153 -3.24 5.32 -1.68
CA SER A 153 -2.41 6.52 -1.62
C SER A 153 -0.89 6.23 -1.54
N GLY A 154 -0.48 5.04 -1.06
CA GLY A 154 0.85 4.92 -0.48
C GLY A 154 0.99 5.90 0.68
N ASP A 155 2.22 6.31 0.99
CA ASP A 155 2.48 7.34 1.98
C ASP A 155 2.38 8.73 1.34
N SER A 156 1.63 9.62 1.97
CA SER A 156 1.42 10.96 1.43
C SER A 156 0.84 11.92 2.46
N GLU A 157 1.21 13.19 2.40
CA GLU A 157 0.37 14.25 2.94
C GLU A 157 -1.00 14.24 2.26
N ALA A 158 -2.04 14.74 2.94
CA ALA A 158 -3.33 14.98 2.32
C ALA A 158 -3.28 16.26 1.46
N PHE A 159 -3.73 16.19 0.21
CA PHE A 159 -3.85 17.35 -0.66
C PHE A 159 -4.86 17.12 -1.79
N GLU A 160 -5.44 18.21 -2.28
CA GLU A 160 -6.50 18.21 -3.29
C GLU A 160 -6.14 17.38 -4.55
N GLY A 161 -4.87 17.40 -5.00
CA GLY A 161 -4.46 16.66 -6.19
C GLY A 161 -4.61 15.15 -6.05
N LEU A 162 -4.26 14.59 -4.88
CA LEU A 162 -4.43 13.16 -4.59
C LEU A 162 -5.90 12.81 -4.37
N ALA A 163 -6.66 13.69 -3.71
CA ALA A 163 -8.10 13.51 -3.54
C ALA A 163 -8.83 13.49 -4.89
N ASN A 164 -8.50 14.41 -5.81
CA ASN A 164 -9.02 14.42 -7.18
C ASN A 164 -8.60 13.20 -8.01
N PHE A 165 -7.39 12.67 -7.79
CA PHE A 165 -6.95 11.43 -8.41
C PHE A 165 -7.76 10.23 -7.94
N ALA A 166 -8.21 10.22 -6.68
CA ALA A 166 -9.06 9.18 -6.11
C ALA A 166 -10.56 9.38 -6.36
N ASP A 167 -10.98 10.55 -6.85
CA ASP A 167 -12.39 10.87 -7.08
C ASP A 167 -13.06 9.87 -8.02
N GLY A 168 -14.25 9.41 -7.67
CA GLY A 168 -14.99 8.36 -8.38
C GLY A 168 -14.55 6.92 -8.07
N SER A 169 -13.56 6.70 -7.20
CA SER A 169 -13.21 5.34 -6.75
C SER A 169 -14.27 4.76 -5.82
N ASP A 170 -14.60 3.48 -5.97
CA ASP A 170 -15.47 2.78 -5.02
C ASP A 170 -14.82 2.67 -3.64
N VAL A 171 -13.48 2.50 -3.60
CA VAL A 171 -12.69 2.43 -2.37
C VAL A 171 -11.41 3.26 -2.51
N LEU A 172 -11.16 4.12 -1.51
CA LEU A 172 -9.87 4.76 -1.27
C LEU A 172 -9.25 4.18 0.01
N VAL A 173 -8.01 3.72 -0.08
CA VAL A 173 -7.17 3.43 1.10
C VAL A 173 -6.14 4.54 1.21
N HIS A 174 -6.19 5.31 2.30
CA HIS A 174 -5.33 6.49 2.48
C HIS A 174 -4.52 6.42 3.77
N ASP A 175 -3.28 6.86 3.70
CA ASP A 175 -2.44 7.14 4.86
C ASP A 175 -3.17 8.12 5.82
N CYS A 176 -3.21 7.77 7.10
CA CYS A 176 -3.67 8.68 8.15
C CYS A 176 -2.90 8.38 9.45
N SER A 177 -1.61 8.64 9.38
CA SER A 177 -0.60 8.16 10.32
C SER A 177 -0.71 8.72 11.72
N PHE A 178 -1.23 9.93 11.89
CA PHE A 178 -1.18 10.66 13.16
C PHE A 178 -2.51 11.35 13.49
N PRO A 179 -2.85 11.50 14.79
CA PRO A 179 -3.97 12.34 15.20
C PRO A 179 -3.61 13.83 15.08
N ASP A 180 -4.61 14.73 15.07
CA ASP A 180 -4.44 16.15 14.77
C ASP A 180 -3.47 16.90 15.69
N GLU A 181 -3.27 16.45 16.90
CA GLU A 181 -2.35 17.08 17.85
C GLU A 181 -0.87 16.78 17.57
N VAL A 182 -0.56 15.94 16.59
CA VAL A 182 0.81 15.57 16.21
C VAL A 182 1.16 16.27 14.90
N ASP A 183 2.02 17.26 14.98
CA ASP A 183 2.51 18.01 13.80
C ASP A 183 3.70 17.27 13.18
N VAL A 184 3.47 16.64 12.03
CA VAL A 184 4.48 15.93 11.24
C VAL A 184 4.36 16.29 9.77
N ALA A 185 5.50 16.35 9.08
CA ALA A 185 5.55 16.45 7.63
C ALA A 185 5.43 15.06 6.98
N ASN A 186 5.05 15.04 5.72
CA ASN A 186 4.99 13.86 4.84
C ASN A 186 3.89 12.83 5.13
N HIS A 187 3.08 13.04 6.16
CA HIS A 187 1.91 12.23 6.52
C HIS A 187 0.76 13.15 6.92
N PRO A 188 -0.50 12.74 6.70
CA PRO A 188 -1.64 13.57 7.00
C PRO A 188 -2.11 13.39 8.44
N THR A 189 -2.82 14.41 8.93
CA THR A 189 -3.72 14.32 10.07
C THR A 189 -5.17 14.18 9.60
N PRO A 190 -6.09 13.75 10.47
CA PRO A 190 -7.51 13.60 10.14
C PRO A 190 -8.16 14.87 9.56
N SER A 191 -7.92 16.04 10.18
CA SER A 191 -8.48 17.31 9.70
C SER A 191 -7.98 17.67 8.30
N GLN A 192 -6.67 17.49 8.04
CA GLN A 192 -6.09 17.72 6.72
C GLN A 192 -6.65 16.77 5.66
N LEU A 193 -6.88 15.50 6.03
CA LEU A 193 -7.46 14.52 5.12
C LEU A 193 -8.93 14.87 4.83
N GLY A 194 -9.73 15.20 5.83
CA GLY A 194 -11.12 15.64 5.66
C GLY A 194 -11.23 16.85 4.73
N ASP A 195 -10.38 17.87 4.95
CA ASP A 195 -10.31 19.05 4.07
C ASP A 195 -9.99 18.69 2.62
N ALA A 196 -9.00 17.82 2.41
CA ALA A 196 -8.57 17.41 1.06
C ALA A 196 -9.65 16.60 0.32
N LEU A 197 -10.42 15.76 1.03
CA LEU A 197 -11.48 14.93 0.47
C LEU A 197 -12.79 15.69 0.24
N SER A 198 -12.91 16.92 0.75
CA SER A 198 -14.14 17.72 0.64
C SER A 198 -14.58 17.88 -0.81
N GLY A 199 -15.82 17.48 -1.11
CA GLY A 199 -16.42 17.57 -2.44
C GLY A 199 -16.08 16.44 -3.41
N THR A 200 -15.32 15.43 -3.00
CA THR A 200 -15.08 14.22 -3.82
C THR A 200 -16.22 13.22 -3.66
N ASP A 201 -16.42 12.38 -4.70
CA ASP A 201 -17.38 11.27 -4.73
C ASP A 201 -16.63 9.95 -4.62
N ILE A 202 -16.29 9.56 -3.37
CA ILE A 202 -15.59 8.32 -3.06
C ILE A 202 -16.54 7.41 -2.28
N GLY A 203 -16.70 6.16 -2.72
CA GLY A 203 -17.64 5.24 -2.10
C GLY A 203 -17.33 4.95 -0.64
N ARG A 204 -16.07 4.59 -0.33
CA ARG A 204 -15.60 4.39 1.05
C ARG A 204 -14.11 4.66 1.19
N VAL A 205 -13.73 5.31 2.30
CA VAL A 205 -12.34 5.60 2.66
C VAL A 205 -11.90 4.69 3.81
N TYR A 206 -10.76 4.01 3.65
CA TYR A 206 -10.10 3.24 4.70
C TYR A 206 -8.80 3.92 5.10
N LEU A 207 -8.65 4.22 6.40
CA LEU A 207 -7.46 4.81 6.98
C LEU A 207 -6.45 3.72 7.32
N THR A 208 -5.21 3.89 6.87
CA THR A 208 -4.12 2.92 7.07
C THR A 208 -2.83 3.60 7.50
N HIS A 209 -1.73 2.84 7.56
CA HIS A 209 -0.39 3.30 7.95
C HIS A 209 -0.36 3.92 9.36
N LEU A 210 -1.07 3.29 10.29
CA LEU A 210 -1.34 3.84 11.62
C LEU A 210 -0.13 3.70 12.54
N TYR A 211 0.33 4.83 13.07
CA TYR A 211 1.36 4.87 14.11
C TYR A 211 0.76 4.60 15.49
N PRO A 212 1.58 4.19 16.49
CA PRO A 212 1.09 4.00 17.88
C PRO A 212 0.43 5.26 18.48
N HIS A 213 0.71 6.44 17.94
CA HIS A 213 0.09 7.71 18.34
C HIS A 213 -1.42 7.75 18.14
N THR A 214 -1.97 6.89 17.25
CA THR A 214 -3.40 6.78 16.96
C THR A 214 -4.15 5.90 17.96
N ASP A 215 -3.43 5.11 18.80
CA ASP A 215 -4.03 4.19 19.74
C ASP A 215 -4.95 4.91 20.72
N GLY A 216 -6.22 4.45 20.81
CA GLY A 216 -7.25 5.04 21.65
C GLY A 216 -7.83 6.36 21.14
N LYS A 217 -7.46 6.82 19.93
CA LYS A 217 -7.91 8.11 19.35
C LYS A 217 -8.78 7.94 18.10
N HIS A 218 -9.06 6.72 17.68
CA HIS A 218 -9.76 6.44 16.43
C HIS A 218 -11.11 7.18 16.32
N GLU A 219 -11.91 7.23 17.40
CA GLU A 219 -13.19 7.97 17.39
C GLU A 219 -12.98 9.48 17.18
N ALA A 220 -11.99 10.07 17.85
CA ALA A 220 -11.66 11.48 17.67
C ALA A 220 -11.16 11.78 16.25
N MET A 221 -10.36 10.89 15.67
CA MET A 221 -9.87 11.00 14.29
C MET A 221 -11.02 10.97 13.28
N LEU A 222 -11.98 10.03 13.42
CA LEU A 222 -13.15 9.97 12.55
C LEU A 222 -14.03 11.20 12.69
N ASN A 223 -14.24 11.69 13.91
CA ASN A 223 -15.02 12.93 14.14
C ASN A 223 -14.35 14.14 13.48
N SER A 224 -13.03 14.25 13.54
CA SER A 224 -12.28 15.32 12.91
C SER A 224 -12.43 15.31 11.37
N ILE A 225 -12.33 14.13 10.75
CA ILE A 225 -12.60 14.01 9.30
C ILE A 225 -14.03 14.42 8.97
N ALA A 226 -15.01 14.00 9.79
CA ALA A 226 -16.43 14.27 9.57
C ALA A 226 -16.82 15.75 9.69
N GLU A 227 -15.95 16.61 10.23
CA GLU A 227 -16.15 18.08 10.22
C GLU A 227 -16.02 18.67 8.80
N HIS A 228 -15.32 17.98 7.87
CA HIS A 228 -14.98 18.49 6.55
C HIS A 228 -15.41 17.58 5.39
N TYR A 229 -15.62 16.29 5.66
CA TYR A 229 -15.99 15.27 4.67
C TYR A 229 -17.12 14.38 5.21
N ASP A 230 -18.22 14.27 4.47
CA ASP A 230 -19.46 13.56 4.86
C ASP A 230 -19.54 12.11 4.29
N GLY A 231 -18.49 11.63 3.63
CA GLY A 231 -18.42 10.27 3.10
C GLY A 231 -18.20 9.19 4.16
N ASP A 232 -18.31 7.94 3.76
CA ASP A 232 -18.09 6.77 4.65
C ASP A 232 -16.59 6.56 4.90
N VAL A 233 -16.13 6.73 6.13
CA VAL A 233 -14.73 6.61 6.54
C VAL A 233 -14.59 5.58 7.67
N GLY A 234 -13.62 4.69 7.55
CA GLY A 234 -13.30 3.71 8.60
C GLY A 234 -11.82 3.38 8.65
N PHE A 235 -11.42 2.65 9.68
CA PHE A 235 -10.04 2.17 9.79
C PHE A 235 -9.87 0.83 9.08
N ALA A 236 -8.78 0.68 8.36
CA ALA A 236 -8.33 -0.62 7.90
C ALA A 236 -7.81 -1.45 9.09
N GLU A 237 -8.02 -2.76 9.02
CA GLU A 237 -7.52 -3.72 9.98
C GLU A 237 -6.80 -4.86 9.27
N ASP A 238 -5.78 -5.41 9.90
CA ASP A 238 -5.07 -6.57 9.34
C ASP A 238 -6.03 -7.74 9.14
N LEU A 239 -5.95 -8.37 7.96
CA LEU A 239 -6.82 -9.46 7.49
C LEU A 239 -8.27 -9.05 7.16
N LEU A 240 -8.64 -7.77 7.25
CA LEU A 240 -9.90 -7.29 6.68
C LEU A 240 -9.87 -7.46 5.15
N SER A 241 -10.96 -7.99 4.59
CA SER A 241 -11.16 -8.03 3.14
C SER A 241 -12.41 -7.23 2.78
N VAL A 242 -12.31 -6.44 1.71
CA VAL A 242 -13.40 -5.59 1.20
C VAL A 242 -13.56 -5.78 -0.30
N GLU A 243 -14.76 -5.55 -0.79
CA GLU A 243 -15.09 -5.62 -2.21
C GLU A 243 -15.64 -4.25 -2.63
N PRO A 244 -14.96 -3.55 -3.57
CA PRO A 244 -15.45 -2.34 -4.21
C PRO A 244 -16.70 -2.59 -5.05
#